data_41d8363a3b69f8e52bc5c8317d814934
#
_entry.id   41d8363a3b69f8e52bc5c8317d814934
#
_cell.length_a   1.000
_cell.length_b   1.000
_cell.length_c   1.000
_cell.angle_alpha   90.00
_cell.angle_beta   90.00
_cell.angle_gamma   90.00
#
_symmetry.space_group_name_H-M   'P 1'
#
loop_
_entity.id
_entity.type
_entity.pdbx_description
1 polymer ?
#
loop_
_entity_poly.entity_id
_entity_poly.type
_entity_poly.pdbx_seq_one_letter_code
_entity_poly.pdbx_strand_id
1 'polypeptide(L)'
;MLRIEDLDSPRVVAGSQAAIEEDLRWLGLDWDEEALRQSERISHYERAVARLAAQGLVYPCDCSRSEISRIASAPHPGEEVVYPGCCRDRDPARPMRRPPALRARVPEGEVWFHDGLVGRISQNVAREVGDFVLKRGDGVFAYQLAVVVDDLATRVTDVVRGMDLLGSTPRQIWLARSVGCDPPRYMHVPLVVAPDGSRLEKRTRGISIRELREAGVSAATVIGELAHGLGLQTTCAPTMPAQVARASVAGNIAWRREPWAVSASLVTVGGGFDRARGRAL
;
A
#
# COMPACT_ATOMS: atom_id res chain seq x y z
N MET A 1 -7.44 15.90 -0.89
CA MET A 1 -6.59 15.72 0.33
C MET A 1 -5.38 14.87 -0.03
N LEU A 2 -4.19 15.18 0.47
CA LEU A 2 -2.97 14.36 0.39
C LEU A 2 -2.67 13.80 1.78
N ARG A 3 -2.24 12.53 1.88
CA ARG A 3 -1.80 11.92 3.14
C ARG A 3 -0.32 11.56 3.05
N ILE A 4 0.46 12.03 4.01
CA ILE A 4 1.87 11.73 4.16
C ILE A 4 2.03 10.60 5.18
N GLU A 5 2.53 9.46 4.75
CA GLU A 5 2.68 8.25 5.55
C GLU A 5 4.10 8.19 6.15
N ASP A 6 4.37 9.05 7.13
CA ASP A 6 5.69 9.33 7.74
C ASP A 6 5.90 8.69 9.13
N LEU A 7 5.15 7.64 9.48
CA LEU A 7 5.22 6.98 10.79
C LEU A 7 6.57 6.29 11.07
N ASP A 8 7.22 5.73 10.04
CA ASP A 8 8.50 5.02 10.20
C ASP A 8 9.67 6.00 9.97
N SER A 9 9.82 6.95 10.88
CA SER A 9 10.80 8.04 10.79
C SER A 9 12.23 7.61 10.36
N PRO A 10 12.79 6.46 10.82
CA PRO A 10 14.10 6.01 10.37
C PRO A 10 14.18 5.67 8.88
N ARG A 11 13.04 5.46 8.21
CA ARG A 11 12.96 5.15 6.77
C ARG A 11 12.56 6.35 5.92
N VAL A 12 12.19 7.45 6.55
CA VAL A 12 11.86 8.69 5.83
C VAL A 12 13.16 9.32 5.30
N VAL A 13 13.24 9.45 3.98
CA VAL A 13 14.38 10.11 3.32
C VAL A 13 14.13 11.61 3.30
N ALA A 14 15.09 12.40 3.81
CA ALA A 14 14.97 13.85 3.80
C ALA A 14 14.74 14.39 2.38
N GLY A 15 13.77 15.29 2.24
CA GLY A 15 13.37 15.87 0.95
C GLY A 15 12.46 15.00 0.08
N SER A 16 12.24 13.72 0.42
CA SER A 16 11.40 12.82 -0.40
C SER A 16 9.94 13.31 -0.49
N GLN A 17 9.41 13.86 0.59
CA GLN A 17 8.05 14.40 0.59
C GLN A 17 7.90 15.55 -0.41
N ALA A 18 8.76 16.57 -0.32
CA ALA A 18 8.72 17.72 -1.23
C ALA A 18 8.87 17.28 -2.69
N ALA A 19 9.74 16.28 -2.93
CA ALA A 19 9.95 15.69 -4.24
C ALA A 19 8.69 15.02 -4.79
N ILE A 20 7.99 14.22 -3.96
CA ILE A 20 6.73 13.56 -4.35
C ILE A 20 5.63 14.60 -4.64
N GLU A 21 5.50 15.61 -3.79
CA GLU A 21 4.52 16.69 -4.01
C GLU A 21 4.78 17.45 -5.32
N GLU A 22 6.05 17.73 -5.63
CA GLU A 22 6.45 18.37 -6.88
C GLU A 22 6.12 17.49 -8.08
N ASP A 23 6.42 16.19 -8.02
CA ASP A 23 6.14 15.23 -9.07
C ASP A 23 4.62 15.06 -9.30
N LEU A 24 3.81 15.03 -8.24
CA LEU A 24 2.36 14.96 -8.35
C LEU A 24 1.80 16.23 -9.05
N ARG A 25 2.24 17.43 -8.63
CA ARG A 25 1.81 18.68 -9.27
C ARG A 25 2.23 18.74 -10.73
N TRP A 26 3.44 18.29 -11.05
CA TRP A 26 3.92 18.20 -12.43
C TRP A 26 3.06 17.28 -13.29
N LEU A 27 2.57 16.17 -12.73
CA LEU A 27 1.64 15.27 -13.43
C LEU A 27 0.23 15.85 -13.58
N GLY A 28 -0.06 17.03 -13.01
CA GLY A 28 -1.39 17.64 -12.99
C GLY A 28 -2.33 17.01 -11.96
N LEU A 29 -1.76 16.40 -10.91
CA LEU A 29 -2.47 15.87 -9.76
C LEU A 29 -2.28 16.84 -8.59
N ASP A 30 -3.37 17.44 -8.16
CA ASP A 30 -3.44 18.41 -7.08
C ASP A 30 -4.41 17.95 -5.97
N TRP A 31 -4.47 18.71 -4.90
CA TRP A 31 -5.35 18.45 -3.76
C TRP A 31 -5.82 19.77 -3.15
N ASP A 32 -7.04 19.75 -2.62
CA ASP A 32 -7.75 20.98 -2.19
C ASP A 32 -7.40 21.39 -0.76
N GLU A 33 -6.96 20.46 0.09
CA GLU A 33 -6.75 20.68 1.51
C GLU A 33 -5.29 20.53 1.90
N GLU A 34 -4.93 21.01 3.10
CA GLU A 34 -3.60 20.75 3.67
C GLU A 34 -3.33 19.25 3.78
N ALA A 35 -2.08 18.87 3.54
CA ALA A 35 -1.68 17.47 3.59
C ALA A 35 -1.78 16.91 5.03
N LEU A 36 -2.50 15.82 5.19
CA LEU A 36 -2.59 15.10 6.45
C LEU A 36 -1.27 14.34 6.70
N ARG A 37 -0.67 14.52 7.88
CA ARG A 37 0.53 13.79 8.29
C ARG A 37 0.20 12.73 9.32
N GLN A 38 0.63 11.49 9.08
CA GLN A 38 0.38 10.39 10.00
C GLN A 38 1.13 10.57 11.33
N SER A 39 2.33 11.13 11.31
CA SER A 39 3.11 11.44 12.53
C SER A 39 2.40 12.36 13.51
N GLU A 40 1.49 13.21 13.05
CA GLU A 40 0.68 14.14 13.87
C GLU A 40 -0.60 13.49 14.42
N ARG A 41 -0.88 12.23 14.06
CA ARG A 41 -2.14 11.53 14.35
C ARG A 41 -2.01 10.38 15.34
N ILE A 42 -0.92 10.28 16.05
CA ILE A 42 -0.61 9.20 16.99
C ILE A 42 -1.76 8.95 17.98
N SER A 43 -2.37 10.01 18.51
CA SER A 43 -3.50 9.88 19.44
C SER A 43 -4.74 9.20 18.85
N HIS A 44 -4.95 9.29 17.53
CA HIS A 44 -6.05 8.59 16.84
C HIS A 44 -5.79 7.08 16.80
N TYR A 45 -4.55 6.70 16.52
CA TYR A 45 -4.16 5.28 16.48
C TYR A 45 -4.18 4.67 17.88
N GLU A 46 -3.75 5.41 18.90
CA GLU A 46 -3.84 4.97 20.31
C GLU A 46 -5.28 4.72 20.72
N ARG A 47 -6.21 5.64 20.41
CA ARG A 47 -7.64 5.45 20.67
C ARG A 47 -8.21 4.22 19.96
N ALA A 48 -7.82 3.98 18.72
CA ALA A 48 -8.25 2.80 17.95
C ALA A 48 -7.76 1.50 18.61
N VAL A 49 -6.47 1.45 18.99
CA VAL A 49 -5.92 0.29 19.73
C VAL A 49 -6.61 0.10 21.07
N ALA A 50 -6.86 1.17 21.84
CA ALA A 50 -7.58 1.08 23.12
C ALA A 50 -9.01 0.53 22.94
N ARG A 51 -9.70 0.96 21.88
CA ARG A 51 -11.04 0.44 21.53
C ARG A 51 -11.02 -1.05 21.22
N LEU A 52 -10.04 -1.50 20.43
CA LEU A 52 -9.84 -2.92 20.11
C LEU A 52 -9.45 -3.73 21.37
N ALA A 53 -8.60 -3.17 22.23
CA ALA A 53 -8.18 -3.80 23.48
C ALA A 53 -9.36 -3.98 24.46
N ALA A 54 -10.26 -2.99 24.57
CA ALA A 54 -11.47 -3.08 25.39
C ALA A 54 -12.42 -4.21 24.92
N GLN A 55 -12.32 -4.65 23.67
CA GLN A 55 -13.06 -5.78 23.11
C GLN A 55 -12.30 -7.12 23.23
N GLY A 56 -11.12 -7.14 23.86
CA GLY A 56 -10.26 -8.33 23.94
C GLY A 56 -9.57 -8.70 22.60
N LEU A 57 -9.59 -7.81 21.62
CA LEU A 57 -9.05 -8.03 20.27
C LEU A 57 -7.57 -7.65 20.14
N VAL A 58 -6.87 -7.35 21.24
CA VAL A 58 -5.46 -6.99 21.24
C VAL A 58 -4.74 -7.76 22.34
N TYR A 59 -3.52 -8.20 22.03
CA TYR A 59 -2.63 -8.79 23.04
C TYR A 59 -1.15 -8.42 22.75
N PRO A 60 -0.31 -8.41 23.79
CA PRO A 60 1.11 -8.14 23.66
C PRO A 60 1.89 -9.36 23.15
N CYS A 61 2.86 -9.15 22.27
CA CYS A 61 3.72 -10.18 21.71
C CYS A 61 5.19 -9.76 21.75
N ASP A 62 6.05 -10.55 22.37
CA ASP A 62 7.48 -10.32 22.47
C ASP A 62 8.32 -11.21 21.53
N CYS A 63 7.72 -11.86 20.55
CA CYS A 63 8.43 -12.63 19.54
C CYS A 63 9.19 -11.72 18.57
N SER A 64 10.44 -12.06 18.27
CA SER A 64 11.18 -11.44 17.16
C SER A 64 10.76 -12.05 15.82
N ARG A 65 11.07 -11.35 14.72
CA ARG A 65 10.82 -11.86 13.36
C ARG A 65 11.53 -13.20 13.12
N SER A 66 12.78 -13.34 13.60
CA SER A 66 13.56 -14.56 13.46
C SER A 66 12.98 -15.74 14.26
N GLU A 67 12.38 -15.49 15.42
CA GLU A 67 11.67 -16.51 16.19
C GLU A 67 10.42 -16.97 15.48
N ILE A 68 9.64 -16.04 14.93
CA ILE A 68 8.43 -16.35 14.16
C ILE A 68 8.79 -17.17 12.92
N SER A 69 9.79 -16.75 12.14
CA SER A 69 10.22 -17.47 10.92
C SER A 69 10.75 -18.88 11.19
N ARG A 70 11.30 -19.13 12.39
CA ARG A 70 11.76 -20.49 12.78
C ARG A 70 10.63 -21.43 13.19
N ILE A 71 9.53 -20.88 13.71
CA ILE A 71 8.39 -21.66 14.20
C ILE A 71 7.37 -21.88 13.06
N ALA A 72 7.16 -20.87 12.24
CA ALA A 72 6.32 -21.02 11.07
C ALA A 72 7.01 -21.94 10.07
N SER A 73 6.29 -22.92 9.54
CA SER A 73 6.74 -23.71 8.40
C SER A 73 7.21 -22.74 7.31
N ALA A 74 8.42 -22.95 6.79
CA ALA A 74 9.04 -22.02 5.85
C ALA A 74 8.10 -21.76 4.66
N PRO A 75 7.60 -20.54 4.47
CA PRO A 75 6.81 -20.22 3.29
C PRO A 75 7.72 -20.28 2.06
N HIS A 76 7.13 -20.51 0.90
CA HIS A 76 7.86 -20.36 -0.35
C HIS A 76 8.42 -18.93 -0.48
N PRO A 77 9.54 -18.71 -1.18
CA PRO A 77 10.10 -17.39 -1.36
C PRO A 77 9.03 -16.39 -1.89
N GLY A 78 8.75 -15.33 -1.11
CA GLY A 78 7.75 -14.31 -1.46
C GLY A 78 6.41 -14.40 -0.72
N GLU A 79 6.14 -15.47 0.02
CA GLU A 79 4.95 -15.58 0.87
C GLU A 79 5.14 -14.86 2.22
N GLU A 80 4.07 -14.21 2.71
CA GLU A 80 4.07 -13.64 4.06
C GLU A 80 4.05 -14.78 5.09
N VAL A 81 4.92 -14.69 6.10
CA VAL A 81 4.96 -15.65 7.20
C VAL A 81 3.72 -15.49 8.07
N VAL A 82 2.87 -16.51 8.11
CA VAL A 82 1.70 -16.55 9.01
C VAL A 82 2.18 -16.62 10.46
N TYR A 83 1.71 -15.73 11.32
CA TYR A 83 2.06 -15.73 12.74
C TYR A 83 1.41 -16.93 13.45
N PRO A 84 2.19 -17.82 14.10
CA PRO A 84 1.69 -19.09 14.67
C PRO A 84 0.98 -18.93 16.03
N GLY A 85 0.67 -17.71 16.47
CA GLY A 85 -0.09 -17.47 17.69
C GLY A 85 0.66 -17.64 19.02
N CYS A 86 2.01 -17.75 19.02
CA CYS A 86 2.82 -18.09 20.21
C CYS A 86 2.55 -17.26 21.48
N CYS A 87 2.08 -16.02 21.35
CA CYS A 87 1.74 -15.16 22.49
C CYS A 87 0.23 -14.93 22.64
N ARG A 88 -0.60 -15.55 21.80
CA ARG A 88 -2.05 -15.28 21.75
C ARG A 88 -2.73 -15.58 23.09
N ASP A 89 -2.38 -16.71 23.69
CA ASP A 89 -2.95 -17.18 24.96
C ASP A 89 -1.86 -17.30 26.05
N ARG A 90 -0.94 -16.36 26.00
CA ARG A 90 0.15 -16.26 26.94
C ARG A 90 -0.35 -15.96 28.35
N ASP A 91 0.25 -16.61 29.37
CA ASP A 91 0.07 -16.28 30.76
C ASP A 91 0.46 -14.80 31.01
N PRO A 92 -0.46 -13.96 31.51
CA PRO A 92 -0.16 -12.56 31.84
C PRO A 92 0.96 -12.39 32.88
N ALA A 93 1.15 -13.37 33.77
CA ALA A 93 2.19 -13.35 34.79
C ALA A 93 3.62 -13.55 34.23
N ARG A 94 3.75 -14.11 33.04
CA ARG A 94 5.05 -14.29 32.39
C ARG A 94 5.65 -12.96 31.98
N PRO A 95 6.86 -12.56 32.45
CA PRO A 95 7.49 -11.28 32.11
C PRO A 95 7.80 -11.17 30.61
N MET A 96 7.70 -9.98 30.05
CA MET A 96 8.10 -9.69 28.68
C MET A 96 9.62 -9.68 28.56
N ARG A 97 10.14 -10.35 27.53
CA ARG A 97 11.59 -10.40 27.25
C ARG A 97 12.13 -9.13 26.59
N ARG A 98 11.23 -8.35 25.97
CA ARG A 98 11.50 -7.07 25.27
C ARG A 98 10.22 -6.25 25.20
N PRO A 99 10.29 -4.94 24.82
CA PRO A 99 9.12 -4.13 24.56
C PRO A 99 8.19 -4.85 23.56
N PRO A 100 6.94 -5.13 23.93
CA PRO A 100 6.05 -5.95 23.12
C PRO A 100 5.49 -5.19 21.93
N ALA A 101 5.36 -5.88 20.80
CA ALA A 101 4.43 -5.47 19.77
C ALA A 101 2.98 -5.75 20.24
N LEU A 102 2.03 -4.93 19.81
CA LEU A 102 0.60 -5.21 19.98
C LEU A 102 0.08 -5.87 18.71
N ARG A 103 -0.53 -7.05 18.87
CA ARG A 103 -1.13 -7.80 17.77
C ARG A 103 -2.65 -7.80 17.86
N ALA A 104 -3.29 -7.80 16.68
CA ALA A 104 -4.70 -8.10 16.55
C ALA A 104 -4.95 -9.57 16.91
N ARG A 105 -5.98 -9.84 17.69
CA ARG A 105 -6.53 -11.18 17.93
C ARG A 105 -7.64 -11.41 16.90
N VAL A 106 -7.28 -11.97 15.76
CA VAL A 106 -8.23 -12.19 14.67
C VAL A 106 -9.05 -13.46 14.93
N PRO A 107 -10.39 -13.37 14.99
CA PRO A 107 -11.24 -14.55 15.14
C PRO A 107 -11.28 -15.35 13.84
N GLU A 108 -11.58 -16.64 13.95
CA GLU A 108 -11.90 -17.48 12.78
C GLU A 108 -13.10 -16.93 12.03
N GLY A 109 -13.03 -16.98 10.72
CA GLY A 109 -14.12 -16.55 9.86
C GLY A 109 -13.63 -15.96 8.53
N GLU A 110 -14.52 -15.99 7.56
CA GLU A 110 -14.27 -15.44 6.24
C GLU A 110 -14.54 -13.93 6.23
N VAL A 111 -13.58 -13.19 5.71
CA VAL A 111 -13.75 -11.79 5.31
C VAL A 111 -13.90 -11.75 3.80
N TRP A 112 -15.07 -11.37 3.33
CA TRP A 112 -15.32 -11.25 1.90
C TRP A 112 -15.68 -9.80 1.54
N PHE A 113 -15.39 -9.44 0.30
CA PHE A 113 -15.76 -8.16 -0.30
C PHE A 113 -15.85 -8.31 -1.82
N HIS A 114 -16.43 -7.32 -2.47
CA HIS A 114 -16.45 -7.22 -3.92
C HIS A 114 -15.48 -6.13 -4.37
N ASP A 115 -14.41 -6.55 -5.05
CA ASP A 115 -13.47 -5.61 -5.66
C ASP A 115 -14.02 -5.12 -7.00
N GLY A 116 -13.88 -3.82 -7.27
CA GLY A 116 -14.44 -3.20 -8.47
C GLY A 116 -13.86 -3.73 -9.78
N LEU A 117 -12.69 -4.35 -9.76
CA LEU A 117 -12.03 -4.88 -10.96
C LEU A 117 -11.85 -6.40 -10.92
N VAL A 118 -11.44 -6.95 -9.78
CA VAL A 118 -11.15 -8.38 -9.61
C VAL A 118 -12.41 -9.19 -9.37
N GLY A 119 -13.46 -8.58 -8.82
CA GLY A 119 -14.70 -9.25 -8.46
C GLY A 119 -14.72 -9.72 -7.01
N ARG A 120 -15.39 -10.85 -6.73
CA ARG A 120 -15.56 -11.35 -5.37
C ARG A 120 -14.24 -11.97 -4.83
N ILE A 121 -13.80 -11.46 -3.69
CA ILE A 121 -12.63 -11.95 -2.93
C ILE A 121 -13.12 -12.42 -1.56
N SER A 122 -12.57 -13.55 -1.09
CA SER A 122 -12.79 -14.09 0.25
C SER A 122 -11.47 -14.55 0.83
N GLN A 123 -11.24 -14.30 2.12
CA GLN A 123 -10.04 -14.73 2.83
C GLN A 123 -10.36 -15.04 4.29
N ASN A 124 -9.86 -16.17 4.80
CA ASN A 124 -9.82 -16.42 6.23
C ASN A 124 -8.56 -15.77 6.82
N VAL A 125 -8.71 -14.54 7.34
CA VAL A 125 -7.56 -13.76 7.84
C VAL A 125 -6.84 -14.47 8.97
N ALA A 126 -7.57 -15.17 9.86
CA ALA A 126 -6.95 -15.90 10.97
C ALA A 126 -6.02 -17.02 10.52
N ARG A 127 -6.39 -17.74 9.45
CA ARG A 127 -5.63 -18.89 8.92
C ARG A 127 -4.54 -18.50 7.94
N GLU A 128 -4.84 -17.56 7.06
CA GLU A 128 -3.97 -17.22 5.93
C GLU A 128 -2.96 -16.11 6.25
N VAL A 129 -3.25 -15.28 7.24
CA VAL A 129 -2.41 -14.16 7.68
C VAL A 129 -1.98 -14.33 9.14
N GLY A 130 -2.89 -14.85 9.99
CA GLY A 130 -2.72 -14.90 11.42
C GLY A 130 -2.93 -13.55 12.09
N ASP A 131 -2.60 -13.51 13.38
CA ASP A 131 -2.68 -12.29 14.18
C ASP A 131 -1.59 -11.30 13.77
N PHE A 132 -1.98 -10.22 13.12
CA PHE A 132 -1.05 -9.23 12.57
C PHE A 132 -0.74 -8.09 13.56
N VAL A 133 0.37 -7.40 13.33
CA VAL A 133 0.84 -6.31 14.19
C VAL A 133 -0.01 -5.05 13.98
N LEU A 134 -0.44 -4.43 15.09
CA LEU A 134 -1.10 -3.12 15.13
C LEU A 134 -0.13 -2.00 15.55
N LYS A 135 0.75 -2.31 16.53
CA LYS A 135 1.82 -1.42 17.00
C LYS A 135 3.08 -2.24 17.21
N ARG A 136 4.21 -1.79 16.69
CA ARG A 136 5.50 -2.44 16.84
C ARG A 136 6.06 -2.24 18.25
N GLY A 137 7.00 -3.08 18.66
CA GLY A 137 7.66 -2.95 19.96
C GLY A 137 8.53 -1.69 20.11
N ASP A 138 8.91 -1.04 19.02
CA ASP A 138 9.58 0.26 19.00
C ASP A 138 8.60 1.46 19.06
N GLY A 139 7.30 1.18 19.20
CA GLY A 139 6.27 2.21 19.34
C GLY A 139 5.61 2.66 18.03
N VAL A 140 6.13 2.28 16.87
CA VAL A 140 5.58 2.66 15.55
C VAL A 140 4.29 1.90 15.28
N PHE A 141 3.24 2.62 14.88
CA PHE A 141 1.98 2.00 14.44
C PHE A 141 2.14 1.35 13.08
N ALA A 142 1.53 0.18 12.92
CA ALA A 142 1.59 -0.55 11.66
C ALA A 142 0.70 0.08 10.59
N TYR A 143 1.14 -0.02 9.33
CA TYR A 143 0.41 0.48 8.15
C TYR A 143 -1.07 0.08 8.15
N GLN A 144 -1.36 -1.19 8.43
CA GLN A 144 -2.74 -1.72 8.39
C GLN A 144 -3.69 -0.98 9.35
N LEU A 145 -3.22 -0.59 10.53
CA LEU A 145 -4.02 0.18 11.48
C LEU A 145 -4.11 1.65 11.05
N ALA A 146 -2.98 2.28 10.74
CA ALA A 146 -2.91 3.71 10.48
C ALA A 146 -3.77 4.10 9.27
N VAL A 147 -3.66 3.36 8.17
CA VAL A 147 -4.43 3.65 6.96
C VAL A 147 -5.94 3.52 7.20
N VAL A 148 -6.38 2.48 7.93
CA VAL A 148 -7.81 2.29 8.24
C VAL A 148 -8.34 3.41 9.12
N VAL A 149 -7.62 3.78 10.17
CA VAL A 149 -8.04 4.85 11.09
C VAL A 149 -8.14 6.19 10.34
N ASP A 150 -7.19 6.47 9.46
CA ASP A 150 -7.20 7.72 8.70
C ASP A 150 -8.30 7.73 7.64
N ASP A 151 -8.45 6.65 6.87
CA ASP A 151 -9.50 6.53 5.85
C ASP A 151 -10.90 6.71 6.45
N LEU A 152 -11.15 6.10 7.61
CA LEU A 152 -12.42 6.25 8.34
C LEU A 152 -12.61 7.68 8.87
N ALA A 153 -11.56 8.28 9.44
CA ALA A 153 -11.64 9.64 10.00
C ALA A 153 -11.85 10.69 8.91
N THR A 154 -11.30 10.48 7.72
CA THR A 154 -11.43 11.39 6.56
C THR A 154 -12.58 11.00 5.63
N ARG A 155 -13.38 9.99 6.01
CA ARG A 155 -14.56 9.52 5.27
C ARG A 155 -14.27 9.10 3.83
N VAL A 156 -13.15 8.40 3.63
CA VAL A 156 -12.84 7.78 2.33
C VAL A 156 -13.93 6.76 1.99
N THR A 157 -14.55 6.92 0.84
CA THR A 157 -15.62 6.05 0.35
C THR A 157 -15.12 4.99 -0.62
N ASP A 158 -14.03 5.27 -1.34
CA ASP A 158 -13.47 4.41 -2.36
C ASP A 158 -11.94 4.41 -2.28
N VAL A 159 -11.35 3.22 -2.28
CA VAL A 159 -9.90 2.99 -2.31
C VAL A 159 -9.53 2.37 -3.64
N VAL A 160 -8.81 3.13 -4.48
CA VAL A 160 -8.21 2.62 -5.73
C VAL A 160 -6.70 2.54 -5.54
N ARG A 161 -6.12 1.34 -5.75
CA ARG A 161 -4.69 1.12 -5.51
C ARG A 161 -4.13 -0.07 -6.31
N GLY A 162 -2.83 -0.30 -6.23
CA GLY A 162 -2.18 -1.40 -6.92
C GLY A 162 -2.60 -2.79 -6.41
N MET A 163 -2.58 -3.77 -7.31
CA MET A 163 -2.92 -5.17 -7.06
C MET A 163 -2.05 -5.82 -5.97
N ASP A 164 -0.86 -5.31 -5.71
CA ASP A 164 0.05 -5.78 -4.66
C ASP A 164 -0.50 -5.55 -3.24
N LEU A 165 -1.48 -4.69 -3.08
CA LEU A 165 -2.16 -4.45 -1.81
C LEU A 165 -3.48 -5.22 -1.65
N LEU A 166 -3.88 -6.06 -2.63
CA LEU A 166 -5.11 -6.85 -2.56
C LEU A 166 -5.16 -7.72 -1.29
N GLY A 167 -4.06 -8.40 -0.96
CA GLY A 167 -3.96 -9.23 0.24
C GLY A 167 -4.00 -8.45 1.57
N SER A 168 -3.85 -7.12 1.55
CA SER A 168 -4.04 -6.26 2.74
C SER A 168 -5.50 -5.93 3.01
N THR A 169 -6.35 -5.98 2.00
CA THR A 169 -7.75 -5.54 2.06
C THR A 169 -8.59 -6.27 3.10
N PRO A 170 -8.56 -7.62 3.21
CA PRO A 170 -9.33 -8.32 4.23
C PRO A 170 -8.96 -7.93 5.66
N ARG A 171 -7.66 -7.70 5.93
CA ARG A 171 -7.18 -7.21 7.24
C ARG A 171 -7.75 -5.81 7.56
N GLN A 172 -7.78 -4.93 6.56
CA GLN A 172 -8.29 -3.56 6.70
C GLN A 172 -9.81 -3.54 6.87
N ILE A 173 -10.54 -4.38 6.14
CA ILE A 173 -12.00 -4.56 6.30
C ILE A 173 -12.32 -5.09 7.70
N TRP A 174 -11.57 -6.10 8.16
CA TRP A 174 -11.74 -6.63 9.51
C TRP A 174 -11.51 -5.54 10.58
N LEU A 175 -10.45 -4.73 10.44
CA LEU A 175 -10.16 -3.62 11.34
C LEU A 175 -11.28 -2.57 11.35
N ALA A 176 -11.74 -2.12 10.18
CA ALA A 176 -12.83 -1.16 10.07
C ALA A 176 -14.09 -1.63 10.80
N ARG A 177 -14.50 -2.88 10.57
CA ARG A 177 -15.65 -3.50 11.26
C ARG A 177 -15.42 -3.63 12.76
N SER A 178 -14.22 -3.99 13.20
CA SER A 178 -13.87 -4.13 14.61
C SER A 178 -13.88 -2.81 15.38
N VAL A 179 -13.61 -1.70 14.71
CA VAL A 179 -13.80 -0.36 15.27
C VAL A 179 -15.22 0.19 15.06
N GLY A 180 -16.14 -0.63 14.56
CA GLY A 180 -17.57 -0.31 14.42
C GLY A 180 -17.88 0.65 13.26
N CYS A 181 -17.12 0.56 12.17
CA CYS A 181 -17.34 1.36 10.97
C CYS A 181 -17.45 0.45 9.72
N ASP A 182 -18.19 0.92 8.73
CA ASP A 182 -18.23 0.27 7.42
C ASP A 182 -16.93 0.56 6.65
N PRO A 183 -16.32 -0.47 6.01
CA PRO A 183 -15.14 -0.26 5.18
C PRO A 183 -15.49 0.49 3.89
N PRO A 184 -14.55 1.20 3.28
CA PRO A 184 -14.72 1.77 1.95
C PRO A 184 -14.89 0.67 0.89
N ARG A 185 -15.31 1.07 -0.31
CA ARG A 185 -15.24 0.20 -1.49
C ARG A 185 -13.80 0.09 -1.97
N TYR A 186 -13.44 -1.03 -2.57
CA TYR A 186 -12.07 -1.27 -3.06
C TYR A 186 -12.05 -1.58 -4.55
N MET A 187 -11.01 -1.11 -5.21
CA MET A 187 -10.69 -1.44 -6.59
C MET A 187 -9.17 -1.57 -6.73
N HIS A 188 -8.70 -2.75 -7.12
CA HIS A 188 -7.27 -3.00 -7.29
C HIS A 188 -6.92 -3.01 -8.77
N VAL A 189 -6.09 -2.04 -9.18
CA VAL A 189 -5.63 -1.90 -10.55
C VAL A 189 -4.36 -2.72 -10.78
N PRO A 190 -4.11 -3.24 -12.01
CA PRO A 190 -2.93 -4.02 -12.32
C PRO A 190 -1.64 -3.23 -12.14
N LEU A 191 -0.56 -3.94 -11.85
CA LEU A 191 0.76 -3.34 -11.68
C LEU A 191 1.39 -3.01 -13.02
N VAL A 192 2.14 -1.91 -13.03
CA VAL A 192 3.09 -1.61 -14.09
C VAL A 192 4.34 -2.46 -13.86
N VAL A 193 4.79 -3.14 -14.89
CA VAL A 193 5.97 -4.02 -14.85
C VAL A 193 7.01 -3.57 -15.89
N ALA A 194 8.25 -4.03 -15.72
CA ALA A 194 9.29 -3.87 -16.71
C ALA A 194 8.98 -4.71 -17.97
N PRO A 195 9.62 -4.45 -19.12
CA PRO A 195 9.40 -5.22 -20.36
C PRO A 195 9.64 -6.73 -20.22
N ASP A 196 10.45 -7.15 -19.26
CA ASP A 196 10.71 -8.56 -18.93
C ASP A 196 9.68 -9.17 -17.97
N GLY A 197 8.63 -8.41 -17.58
CA GLY A 197 7.59 -8.81 -16.64
C GLY A 197 7.98 -8.68 -15.16
N SER A 198 9.19 -8.26 -14.84
CA SER A 198 9.61 -8.04 -13.46
C SER A 198 8.97 -6.78 -12.86
N ARG A 199 8.84 -6.73 -11.53
CA ARG A 199 8.34 -5.53 -10.85
C ARG A 199 9.30 -4.36 -11.05
N LEU A 200 8.74 -3.16 -11.28
CA LEU A 200 9.50 -1.92 -11.28
C LEU A 200 9.90 -1.56 -9.83
N GLU A 201 11.00 -2.15 -9.35
CA GLU A 201 11.52 -1.87 -8.01
C GLU A 201 12.69 -0.88 -8.08
N LYS A 202 12.90 -0.09 -7.01
CA LYS A 202 14.04 0.83 -6.89
C LYS A 202 15.41 0.14 -7.07
N ARG A 203 15.51 -1.17 -6.75
CA ARG A 203 16.75 -1.96 -6.88
C ARG A 203 17.01 -2.47 -8.30
N THR A 204 15.97 -2.57 -9.13
CA THR A 204 16.05 -3.06 -10.53
C THR A 204 15.95 -1.93 -11.56
N ARG A 205 16.33 -0.69 -11.18
CA ARG A 205 16.25 0.53 -12.02
C ARG A 205 14.81 0.91 -12.37
N GLY A 206 13.93 0.95 -11.34
CA GLY A 206 12.61 1.58 -11.50
C GLY A 206 12.79 3.04 -11.93
N ILE A 207 12.13 3.42 -13.01
CA ILE A 207 12.12 4.78 -13.52
C ILE A 207 11.31 5.63 -12.54
N SER A 208 11.88 6.68 -12.00
CA SER A 208 11.14 7.66 -11.22
C SER A 208 10.50 8.71 -12.13
N ILE A 209 9.40 9.31 -11.67
CA ILE A 209 8.77 10.45 -12.39
C ILE A 209 9.76 11.59 -12.57
N ARG A 210 10.61 11.84 -11.59
CA ARG A 210 11.67 12.85 -11.67
C ARG A 210 12.64 12.59 -12.80
N GLU A 211 13.14 11.36 -12.94
CA GLU A 211 14.07 11.00 -14.04
C GLU A 211 13.42 11.19 -15.40
N LEU A 212 12.14 10.84 -15.57
CA LEU A 212 11.40 11.10 -16.80
C LEU A 212 11.32 12.61 -17.11
N ARG A 213 11.01 13.41 -16.10
CA ARG A 213 10.93 14.86 -16.21
C ARG A 213 12.28 15.49 -16.58
N GLU A 214 13.35 15.10 -15.91
CA GLU A 214 14.71 15.55 -16.17
C GLU A 214 15.20 15.16 -17.59
N ALA A 215 14.73 14.01 -18.08
CA ALA A 215 14.98 13.55 -19.43
C ALA A 215 14.10 14.24 -20.51
N GLY A 216 13.27 15.22 -20.14
CA GLY A 216 12.44 16.00 -21.05
C GLY A 216 11.14 15.33 -21.49
N VAL A 217 10.73 14.21 -20.86
CA VAL A 217 9.42 13.59 -21.13
C VAL A 217 8.33 14.50 -20.56
N SER A 218 7.27 14.74 -21.32
CA SER A 218 6.16 15.57 -20.84
C SER A 218 5.24 14.80 -19.86
N ALA A 219 4.63 15.52 -18.90
CA ALA A 219 3.61 14.94 -18.01
C ALA A 219 2.48 14.29 -18.80
N ALA A 220 2.03 14.95 -19.89
CA ALA A 220 0.97 14.44 -20.74
C ALA A 220 1.33 13.09 -21.39
N THR A 221 2.59 12.89 -21.76
CA THR A 221 3.09 11.60 -22.30
C THR A 221 3.00 10.51 -21.23
N VAL A 222 3.45 10.80 -20.01
CA VAL A 222 3.39 9.84 -18.89
C VAL A 222 1.95 9.46 -18.56
N ILE A 223 1.06 10.45 -18.44
CA ILE A 223 -0.36 10.19 -18.16
C ILE A 223 -1.01 9.41 -19.31
N GLY A 224 -0.68 9.74 -20.56
CA GLY A 224 -1.19 9.02 -21.72
C GLY A 224 -0.80 7.54 -21.73
N GLU A 225 0.44 7.24 -21.41
CA GLU A 225 0.94 5.86 -21.26
C GLU A 225 0.21 5.10 -20.14
N LEU A 226 0.07 5.72 -18.97
CA LEU A 226 -0.63 5.12 -17.83
C LEU A 226 -2.11 4.90 -18.14
N ALA A 227 -2.77 5.87 -18.76
CA ALA A 227 -4.19 5.76 -19.13
C ALA A 227 -4.43 4.65 -20.16
N HIS A 228 -3.56 4.53 -21.18
CA HIS A 228 -3.61 3.43 -22.11
C HIS A 228 -3.36 2.08 -21.44
N GLY A 229 -2.35 2.00 -20.57
CA GLY A 229 -2.02 0.79 -19.82
C GLY A 229 -3.17 0.29 -18.95
N LEU A 230 -3.97 1.18 -18.39
CA LEU A 230 -5.17 0.85 -17.60
C LEU A 230 -6.42 0.59 -18.48
N GLY A 231 -6.36 0.81 -19.80
CA GLY A 231 -7.51 0.68 -20.70
C GLY A 231 -8.46 1.89 -20.66
N LEU A 232 -8.01 3.03 -20.11
CA LEU A 232 -8.80 4.28 -20.04
C LEU A 232 -8.81 5.03 -21.39
N GLN A 233 -7.85 4.72 -22.25
CA GLN A 233 -7.82 5.19 -23.65
C GLN A 233 -7.22 4.12 -24.56
N THR A 234 -7.52 4.21 -25.85
CA THR A 234 -7.16 3.18 -26.84
C THR A 234 -5.71 3.29 -27.35
N THR A 235 -5.06 4.42 -27.13
CA THR A 235 -3.69 4.70 -27.58
C THR A 235 -2.87 5.36 -26.48
N CYS A 236 -1.54 5.39 -26.61
CA CYS A 236 -0.64 6.11 -25.71
C CYS A 236 -0.59 7.63 -26.02
N ALA A 237 -1.62 8.20 -26.66
CA ALA A 237 -1.61 9.62 -27.00
C ALA A 237 -1.47 10.48 -25.72
N PRO A 238 -0.64 11.56 -25.76
CA PRO A 238 -0.46 12.45 -24.63
C PRO A 238 -1.79 13.02 -24.15
N THR A 239 -2.02 12.98 -22.84
CA THR A 239 -3.27 13.45 -22.20
C THR A 239 -2.99 13.95 -20.79
N MET A 240 -3.95 14.64 -20.17
CA MET A 240 -3.87 15.12 -18.80
C MET A 240 -4.91 14.45 -17.92
N PRO A 241 -4.71 14.33 -16.59
CA PRO A 241 -5.64 13.65 -15.68
C PRO A 241 -7.08 14.14 -15.81
N ALA A 242 -7.32 15.44 -15.92
CA ALA A 242 -8.65 16.00 -16.09
C ALA A 242 -9.35 15.57 -17.40
N GLN A 243 -8.60 15.33 -18.47
CA GLN A 243 -9.14 14.85 -19.75
C GLN A 243 -9.52 13.37 -19.63
N VAL A 244 -8.65 12.55 -19.01
CA VAL A 244 -8.92 11.14 -18.73
C VAL A 244 -10.16 11.01 -17.86
N ALA A 245 -10.27 11.79 -16.78
CA ALA A 245 -11.43 11.77 -15.88
C ALA A 245 -12.74 12.08 -16.61
N ARG A 246 -12.76 13.12 -17.46
CA ARG A 246 -13.95 13.47 -18.26
C ARG A 246 -14.35 12.36 -19.26
N ALA A 247 -13.37 11.80 -19.94
CA ALA A 247 -13.63 10.70 -20.88
C ALA A 247 -14.16 9.44 -20.16
N SER A 248 -13.65 9.17 -18.96
CA SER A 248 -14.05 8.03 -18.13
C SER A 248 -15.52 8.11 -17.64
N VAL A 249 -16.01 9.33 -17.38
CA VAL A 249 -17.41 9.55 -16.97
C VAL A 249 -18.37 9.34 -18.16
N ALA A 250 -17.91 9.60 -19.38
CA ALA A 250 -18.75 9.56 -20.58
C ALA A 250 -18.81 8.19 -21.28
N GLY A 251 -17.97 7.23 -20.90
CA GLY A 251 -17.84 5.96 -21.63
C GLY A 251 -17.78 4.71 -20.75
N ASN A 252 -18.09 3.56 -21.38
CA ASN A 252 -17.82 2.27 -20.78
C ASN A 252 -16.30 2.01 -20.81
N ILE A 253 -15.67 2.03 -19.65
CA ILE A 253 -14.24 1.76 -19.53
C ILE A 253 -14.01 0.26 -19.57
N ALA A 254 -13.19 -0.19 -20.51
CA ALA A 254 -12.69 -1.56 -20.57
C ALA A 254 -11.39 -1.67 -19.72
N TRP A 255 -11.53 -1.66 -18.40
CA TRP A 255 -10.40 -1.76 -17.50
C TRP A 255 -9.53 -2.99 -17.80
N ARG A 256 -8.23 -2.77 -17.92
CA ARG A 256 -7.27 -3.87 -18.00
C ARG A 256 -7.19 -4.57 -16.63
N ARG A 257 -7.09 -5.89 -16.64
CA ARG A 257 -6.97 -6.72 -15.43
C ARG A 257 -5.57 -7.30 -15.22
N GLU A 258 -4.83 -7.44 -16.30
CA GLU A 258 -3.48 -8.03 -16.29
C GLU A 258 -2.40 -6.96 -16.12
N PRO A 259 -1.26 -7.27 -15.48
CA PRO A 259 -0.09 -6.41 -15.46
C PRO A 259 0.33 -6.01 -16.88
N TRP A 260 0.89 -4.82 -17.01
CA TRP A 260 1.31 -4.32 -18.32
C TRP A 260 2.68 -3.63 -18.23
N ALA A 261 3.48 -3.75 -19.28
CA ALA A 261 4.77 -3.11 -19.40
C ALA A 261 4.63 -1.70 -20.00
N VAL A 262 5.31 -0.73 -19.41
CA VAL A 262 5.46 0.60 -20.03
C VAL A 262 6.21 0.47 -21.36
N SER A 263 5.98 1.40 -22.28
CA SER A 263 6.67 1.42 -23.56
C SER A 263 8.19 1.47 -23.39
N ALA A 264 8.91 0.78 -24.27
CA ALA A 264 10.38 0.75 -24.25
C ALA A 264 10.99 2.16 -24.36
N SER A 265 10.29 3.10 -25.01
CA SER A 265 10.72 4.49 -25.12
C SER A 265 10.82 5.19 -23.76
N LEU A 266 9.84 5.02 -22.88
CA LEU A 266 9.90 5.58 -21.51
C LEU A 266 11.00 4.93 -20.68
N VAL A 267 11.17 3.61 -20.78
CA VAL A 267 12.23 2.87 -20.08
C VAL A 267 13.62 3.32 -20.51
N THR A 268 13.82 3.56 -21.81
CA THR A 268 15.12 3.96 -22.38
C THR A 268 15.50 5.38 -21.98
N VAL A 269 14.52 6.29 -21.90
CA VAL A 269 14.75 7.70 -21.55
C VAL A 269 15.09 7.86 -20.07
N GLY A 270 14.36 7.16 -19.15
CA GLY A 270 14.69 7.17 -17.72
C GLY A 270 15.93 6.35 -17.36
N GLY A 271 16.35 5.45 -18.25
CA GLY A 271 17.51 4.60 -18.09
C GLY A 271 18.74 5.07 -18.86
N GLY A 272 19.05 6.38 -18.89
CA GLY A 272 20.26 6.96 -19.48
C GLY A 272 21.56 6.39 -18.91
N PHE A 273 21.72 5.07 -18.99
CA PHE A 273 22.89 4.32 -18.57
C PHE A 273 23.62 3.81 -19.79
N ASP A 274 24.71 4.46 -20.05
CA ASP A 274 25.71 4.01 -21.01
C ASP A 274 26.11 2.55 -20.73
N ARG A 275 25.60 1.63 -21.55
CA ARG A 275 26.03 0.22 -21.55
C ARG A 275 27.56 0.07 -21.83
N ALA A 276 28.22 1.14 -22.25
CA ALA A 276 29.63 1.09 -22.61
C ALA A 276 30.61 1.36 -21.45
N ARG A 277 30.18 1.94 -20.30
CA ARG A 277 31.12 2.38 -19.25
C ARG A 277 30.99 1.72 -17.88
N GLY A 278 29.97 0.92 -17.60
CA GLY A 278 29.94 0.10 -16.35
C GLY A 278 30.14 0.86 -15.03
N ARG A 279 29.99 2.20 -15.00
CA ARG A 279 30.14 3.04 -13.80
C ARG A 279 28.98 3.99 -13.68
N ALA A 280 28.48 4.09 -12.45
CA ALA A 280 27.58 5.16 -12.05
C ALA A 280 28.31 6.50 -12.12
N LEU A 281 27.70 7.51 -12.70
CA LEU A 281 28.00 8.90 -12.46
C LEU A 281 27.34 9.36 -11.19
#